data_9cce7f48b0ed43e688f7daf630e9342e
#
_entry.id   9cce7f48b0ed43e688f7daf630e9342e
#
_cell.length_a   1.000
_cell.length_b   1.000
_cell.length_c   1.000
_cell.angle_alpha   90.00
_cell.angle_beta   90.00
_cell.angle_gamma   90.00
#
_symmetry.space_group_name_H-M   'P 1'
#
loop_
_entity.id
_entity.type
_entity.pdbx_description
1 polymer ?
#
loop_
_entity_poly.entity_id
_entity_poly.type
_entity_poly.pdbx_seq_one_letter_code
_entity_poly.pdbx_strand_id
1 'polypeptide(L)'
;TLSGGEQQMLAIARALCLSPKVLLLDEPTEGLQPSMISLIQQAILVLKGQGVAVVLVEQRVDAVLKLADRVAFMVAGRVEETRDVKGLTGGDPVFRTYVGV
;
A
#
# COMPACT_ATOMS: atom_id res chain seq x y z
N THR A 1 16.23 -15.37 14.43
CA THR A 1 15.09 -14.45 14.38
C THR A 1 14.99 -13.75 13.02
N LEU A 2 13.77 -13.51 12.55
CA LEU A 2 13.53 -12.83 11.30
C LEU A 2 13.57 -11.32 11.48
N SER A 3 14.08 -10.60 10.48
CA SER A 3 13.96 -9.14 10.44
C SER A 3 12.48 -8.74 10.27
N GLY A 4 12.16 -7.46 10.51
CA GLY A 4 10.81 -6.94 10.30
C GLY A 4 10.33 -7.15 8.87
N GLY A 5 11.21 -6.93 7.88
CA GLY A 5 10.88 -7.14 6.48
C GLY A 5 10.64 -8.60 6.13
N GLU A 6 11.46 -9.50 6.69
CA GLU A 6 11.29 -10.94 6.49
C GLU A 6 9.99 -11.43 7.13
N GLN A 7 9.64 -10.92 8.32
CA GLN A 7 8.37 -11.23 8.97
C GLN A 7 7.18 -10.77 8.10
N GLN A 8 7.28 -9.60 7.51
CA GLN A 8 6.23 -9.07 6.64
C GLN A 8 6.08 -9.89 5.36
N MET A 9 7.19 -10.28 4.74
CA MET A 9 7.17 -11.16 3.58
C MET A 9 6.55 -12.51 3.91
N LEU A 10 6.86 -13.07 5.08
CA LEU A 10 6.29 -14.34 5.53
C LEU A 10 4.78 -14.20 5.73
N ALA A 11 4.32 -13.11 6.32
CA ALA A 11 2.90 -12.86 6.51
C ALA A 11 2.16 -12.79 5.16
N ILE A 12 2.74 -12.10 4.17
CA ILE A 12 2.17 -12.03 2.82
C ILE A 12 2.14 -13.43 2.18
N ALA A 13 3.22 -14.19 2.30
CA ALA A 13 3.28 -15.54 1.75
C ALA A 13 2.22 -16.46 2.38
N ARG A 14 2.02 -16.36 3.69
CA ARG A 14 0.98 -17.13 4.38
C ARG A 14 -0.43 -16.77 3.90
N ALA A 15 -0.68 -15.48 3.73
CA ALA A 15 -1.96 -15.02 3.20
C ALA A 15 -2.21 -15.57 1.79
N LEU A 16 -1.16 -15.62 0.96
CA LEU A 16 -1.25 -16.15 -0.40
C LEU A 16 -1.58 -17.65 -0.45
N CYS A 17 -1.14 -18.42 0.54
CA CYS A 17 -1.46 -19.83 0.61
C CYS A 17 -2.97 -20.09 0.72
N LEU A 18 -3.73 -19.10 1.12
CA LEU A 18 -5.19 -19.18 1.19
C LEU A 18 -5.86 -18.85 -0.14
N SER A 19 -5.10 -18.51 -1.17
CA SER A 19 -5.60 -18.08 -2.48
C SER A 19 -6.66 -16.98 -2.37
N PRO A 20 -6.35 -15.85 -1.71
CA PRO A 20 -7.36 -14.84 -1.44
C PRO A 20 -7.76 -14.09 -2.71
N LYS A 21 -9.02 -13.64 -2.74
CA LYS A 21 -9.49 -12.70 -3.75
C LYS A 21 -9.15 -11.26 -3.35
N VAL A 22 -9.09 -11.00 -2.04
CA VAL A 22 -8.79 -9.68 -1.47
C VAL A 22 -7.73 -9.83 -0.39
N LEU A 23 -6.75 -8.95 -0.40
CA LEU A 23 -5.70 -8.89 0.60
C LEU A 23 -5.70 -7.51 1.25
N LEU A 24 -5.75 -7.48 2.58
CA LEU A 24 -5.71 -6.23 3.36
C LEU A 24 -4.33 -6.08 3.96
N LEU A 25 -3.68 -4.95 3.70
CA LEU A 25 -2.35 -4.62 4.22
C LEU A 25 -2.39 -3.27 4.92
N ASP A 26 -1.99 -3.25 6.18
CA ASP A 26 -1.97 -2.05 6.99
C ASP A 26 -0.52 -1.60 7.21
N GLU A 27 -0.13 -0.52 6.53
CA GLU A 27 1.21 0.08 6.58
C GLU A 27 2.32 -0.98 6.49
N PRO A 28 2.34 -1.80 5.43
CA PRO A 28 3.20 -2.99 5.39
C PRO A 28 4.70 -2.69 5.33
N THR A 29 5.09 -1.47 5.03
CA THR A 29 6.51 -1.09 4.91
C THR A 29 6.99 -0.17 6.05
N GLU A 30 6.13 0.10 7.04
CA GLU A 30 6.49 0.99 8.13
C GLU A 30 7.66 0.42 8.94
N GLY A 31 8.65 1.26 9.23
CA GLY A 31 9.80 0.89 10.03
C GLY A 31 10.83 0.03 9.32
N LEU A 32 10.68 -0.23 8.04
CA LEU A 32 11.59 -1.08 7.28
C LEU A 32 12.64 -0.25 6.54
N GLN A 33 13.80 -0.88 6.29
CA GLN A 33 14.86 -0.27 5.49
C GLN A 33 14.47 -0.26 4.00
N PRO A 34 15.06 0.66 3.20
CA PRO A 34 14.65 0.86 1.80
C PRO A 34 14.68 -0.40 0.94
N SER A 35 15.67 -1.28 1.13
CA SER A 35 15.77 -2.52 0.35
C SER A 35 14.58 -3.44 0.61
N MET A 36 14.12 -3.55 1.84
CA MET A 36 12.96 -4.36 2.19
C MET A 36 11.66 -3.73 1.72
N ILE A 37 11.57 -2.40 1.80
CA ILE A 37 10.41 -1.66 1.27
C ILE A 37 10.24 -1.98 -0.21
N SER A 38 11.32 -1.93 -0.97
CA SER A 38 11.29 -2.22 -2.41
C SER A 38 10.80 -3.65 -2.70
N LEU A 39 11.30 -4.63 -1.95
CA LEU A 39 10.89 -6.02 -2.12
C LEU A 39 9.40 -6.22 -1.83
N ILE A 40 8.89 -5.62 -0.76
CA ILE A 40 7.48 -5.73 -0.40
C ILE A 40 6.60 -5.04 -1.44
N GLN A 41 7.01 -3.88 -1.93
CA GLN A 41 6.28 -3.18 -2.99
C GLN A 41 6.22 -4.01 -4.27
N GLN A 42 7.32 -4.64 -4.64
CA GLN A 42 7.34 -5.54 -5.80
C GLN A 42 6.40 -6.73 -5.61
N ALA A 43 6.37 -7.31 -4.42
CA ALA A 43 5.46 -8.41 -4.11
C ALA A 43 4.00 -7.97 -4.28
N ILE A 44 3.65 -6.78 -3.80
CA ILE A 44 2.30 -6.23 -3.94
C ILE A 44 1.94 -6.07 -5.42
N LEU A 45 2.85 -5.55 -6.23
CA LEU A 45 2.60 -5.37 -7.66
C LEU A 45 2.40 -6.72 -8.38
N VAL A 46 3.16 -7.74 -8.00
CA VAL A 46 2.98 -9.10 -8.54
C VAL A 46 1.58 -9.63 -8.21
N LEU A 47 1.13 -9.44 -6.96
CA LEU A 47 -0.19 -9.87 -6.53
C LEU A 47 -1.31 -9.19 -7.34
N LYS A 48 -1.19 -7.90 -7.54
CA LYS A 48 -2.13 -7.16 -8.39
C LYS A 48 -2.18 -7.75 -9.80
N GLY A 49 -1.02 -8.08 -10.36
CA GLY A 49 -0.92 -8.68 -11.68
C GLY A 49 -1.56 -10.07 -11.76
N GLN A 50 -1.69 -10.75 -10.64
CA GLN A 50 -2.34 -12.07 -10.56
C GLN A 50 -3.85 -11.97 -10.29
N GLY A 51 -4.40 -10.77 -10.25
CA GLY A 51 -5.84 -10.56 -10.06
C GLY A 51 -6.29 -10.49 -8.62
N VAL A 52 -5.35 -10.41 -7.66
CA VAL A 52 -5.71 -10.18 -6.25
C VAL A 52 -6.06 -8.70 -6.07
N ALA A 53 -7.21 -8.42 -5.48
CA ALA A 53 -7.57 -7.07 -5.09
C ALA A 53 -6.84 -6.74 -3.78
N VAL A 54 -6.03 -5.69 -3.78
CA VAL A 54 -5.25 -5.29 -2.61
C VAL A 54 -5.82 -4.01 -2.04
N VAL A 55 -6.17 -4.03 -0.76
CA VAL A 55 -6.53 -2.83 0.00
C VAL A 55 -5.35 -2.49 0.88
N LEU A 56 -4.75 -1.34 0.64
CA LEU A 56 -3.52 -0.91 1.28
C LEU A 56 -3.80 0.34 2.12
N VAL A 57 -3.49 0.28 3.41
CA VAL A 57 -3.48 1.46 4.27
C VAL A 57 -2.06 2.01 4.28
N GLU A 58 -1.89 3.26 3.88
CA GLU A 58 -0.57 3.85 3.72
C GLU A 58 -0.62 5.36 3.95
N GLN A 59 0.42 5.93 4.55
CA GLN A 59 0.57 7.37 4.74
C GLN A 59 1.63 7.99 3.83
N ARG A 60 2.45 7.18 3.18
CA ARG A 60 3.52 7.67 2.32
C ARG A 60 3.00 7.88 0.91
N VAL A 61 3.07 9.12 0.45
CA VAL A 61 2.56 9.53 -0.87
C VAL A 61 3.28 8.77 -2.00
N ASP A 62 4.59 8.62 -1.90
CA ASP A 62 5.37 7.90 -2.92
C ASP A 62 4.93 6.44 -3.07
N ALA A 63 4.62 5.77 -1.95
CA ALA A 63 4.12 4.40 -1.98
C ALA A 63 2.74 4.33 -2.62
N VAL A 64 1.85 5.25 -2.28
CA VAL A 64 0.51 5.31 -2.86
C VAL A 64 0.59 5.48 -4.38
N LEU A 65 1.40 6.42 -4.85
CA LEU A 65 1.54 6.69 -6.29
C LEU A 65 2.12 5.50 -7.05
N LYS A 66 3.00 4.73 -6.40
CA LYS A 66 3.64 3.58 -7.02
C LYS A 66 2.72 2.36 -7.07
N LEU A 67 1.91 2.14 -6.05
CA LEU A 67 1.21 0.87 -5.85
C LEU A 67 -0.29 0.93 -6.18
N ALA A 68 -0.93 2.06 -5.95
CA ALA A 68 -2.38 2.13 -5.98
C ALA A 68 -2.92 2.50 -7.37
N ASP A 69 -4.09 1.98 -7.69
CA ASP A 69 -4.86 2.42 -8.85
C ASP A 69 -5.81 3.56 -8.45
N ARG A 70 -6.35 3.48 -7.25
CA ARG A 70 -7.25 4.48 -6.68
C ARG A 70 -6.87 4.73 -5.23
N VAL A 71 -7.13 5.94 -4.76
CA VAL A 71 -6.88 6.30 -3.37
C VAL A 71 -8.15 6.88 -2.76
N ALA A 72 -8.48 6.39 -1.56
CA ALA A 72 -9.57 6.92 -0.76
C ALA A 72 -8.98 7.62 0.45
N PHE A 73 -9.32 8.88 0.64
CA PHE A 73 -8.85 9.67 1.77
C PHE A 73 -9.86 9.56 2.90
N MET A 74 -9.41 9.05 4.04
CA MET A 74 -10.28 8.84 5.20
C MET A 74 -9.98 9.82 6.30
N VAL A 75 -11.03 10.38 6.88
CA VAL A 75 -10.95 11.28 8.03
C VAL A 75 -12.03 10.85 9.02
N ALA A 76 -11.64 10.60 10.26
CA ALA A 76 -12.56 10.26 11.35
C ALA A 76 -13.54 9.15 10.98
N GLY A 77 -13.04 8.10 10.35
CA GLY A 77 -13.83 6.92 9.98
C GLY A 77 -14.69 7.09 8.73
N ARG A 78 -14.52 8.18 7.98
CA ARG A 78 -15.32 8.46 6.78
C ARG A 78 -14.42 8.64 5.56
N VAL A 79 -14.88 8.16 4.41
CA VAL A 79 -14.22 8.46 3.13
C VAL A 79 -14.67 9.84 2.68
N GLU A 80 -13.74 10.80 2.69
CA GLU A 80 -14.04 12.19 2.32
C GLU A 80 -13.87 12.43 0.82
N GLU A 81 -12.92 11.75 0.20
CA GLU A 81 -12.63 11.93 -1.21
C GLU A 81 -11.99 10.68 -1.79
N THR A 82 -12.29 10.37 -3.05
CA THR A 82 -11.66 9.27 -3.78
C THR A 82 -11.09 9.83 -5.08
N ARG A 83 -9.87 9.44 -5.44
CA ARG A 83 -9.19 9.88 -6.64
C ARG A 83 -8.56 8.70 -7.37
N ASP A 84 -8.57 8.74 -8.70
CA ASP A 84 -7.73 7.84 -9.48
C ASP A 84 -6.28 8.32 -9.38
N VAL A 85 -5.35 7.36 -9.28
CA VAL A 85 -3.92 7.70 -9.17
C VAL A 85 -3.36 8.16 -10.52
N LYS A 86 -3.94 7.70 -11.62
CA LYS A 86 -3.49 8.09 -12.95
C LYS A 86 -3.58 9.60 -13.12
N GLY A 87 -2.45 10.21 -13.45
CA GLY A 87 -2.35 11.66 -13.60
C GLY A 87 -2.14 12.43 -12.30
N LEU A 88 -2.16 11.74 -11.17
CA LEU A 88 -1.94 12.35 -9.86
C LEU A 88 -0.43 12.42 -9.58
N THR A 89 0.04 13.57 -9.11
CA THR A 89 1.45 13.76 -8.76
C THR A 89 1.61 13.95 -7.26
N GLY A 90 2.84 13.78 -6.76
CA GLY A 90 3.14 13.99 -5.35
C GLY A 90 2.93 15.42 -4.88
N GLY A 91 2.91 16.38 -5.80
CA GLY A 91 2.67 17.78 -5.48
C GLY A 91 1.21 18.19 -5.52
N ASP A 92 0.29 17.25 -5.78
CA ASP A 92 -1.13 17.58 -5.84
C ASP A 92 -1.62 18.08 -4.46
N PRO A 93 -2.40 19.19 -4.42
CA PRO A 93 -2.92 19.75 -3.17
C PRO A 93 -3.72 18.76 -2.31
N VAL A 94 -4.30 17.72 -2.92
CA VAL A 94 -5.07 16.71 -2.18
C VAL A 94 -4.24 16.03 -1.09
N PHE A 95 -2.96 15.77 -1.34
CA PHE A 95 -2.11 15.14 -0.35
C PHE A 95 -1.82 16.08 0.83
N ARG A 96 -1.65 17.36 0.56
CA ARG A 96 -1.47 18.34 1.63
C ARG A 96 -2.72 18.45 2.50
N THR A 97 -3.87 18.39 1.88
CA THR A 97 -5.15 18.48 2.60
C THR A 97 -5.34 17.32 3.56
N TYR A 98 -5.05 16.08 3.14
CA TYR A 98 -5.40 14.89 3.92
C TYR A 98 -4.21 14.24 4.62
N VAL A 99 -3.00 14.36 4.10
CA VAL A 99 -1.81 13.69 4.63
C VAL A 99 -0.90 14.66 5.36
N GLY A 100 -1.00 15.94 5.07
CA GLY A 100 -0.22 16.97 5.75
C GLY A 100 1.21 17.13 5.24
N VAL A 101 1.47 16.74 4.01
CA VAL A 101 2.80 16.87 3.40
C VAL A 101 2.89 18.01 2.43
#